data_bc9f4ce4d36be908c41de755e6ce69bc
#
_entry.id   bc9f4ce4d36be908c41de755e6ce69bc
#
_cell.length_a   1.000
_cell.length_b   1.000
_cell.length_c   1.000
_cell.angle_alpha   90.00
_cell.angle_beta   90.00
_cell.angle_gamma   90.00
#
_symmetry.space_group_name_H-M   'P 1'
#
loop_
_entity.id
_entity.type
_entity.pdbx_description
1 polymer ?
#
loop_
_entity_poly.entity_id
_entity_poly.type
_entity_poly.pdbx_seq_one_letter_code
_entity_poly.pdbx_strand_id
1 'polypeptide(L)'
;MKIPVDQITQSPKEIMFSEKIEDLNSFFANEKYRDFHFPPVLDGSLVYYRSGQELFFQGSFGGRFEGCCSRCLANYSFDVEKSFDIVLVPDPARPERKVEELRREELGLSYYSSDIIELAPLIEEQVLLALPTRPLCREDCRGLCGGCGVNLNIEECACDPAAPSDSRLAIFRTLKINR
;
A
#
# COMPACT_ATOMS: atom_id res chain seq x y z
N MET A 1 0.35 1.14 19.26
CA MET A 1 -0.29 1.91 20.36
C MET A 1 -1.77 1.53 20.47
N LYS A 2 -2.39 1.63 21.68
CA LYS A 2 -3.79 1.25 21.94
C LYS A 2 -4.53 2.43 22.57
N ILE A 3 -5.73 2.74 22.09
CA ILE A 3 -6.57 3.84 22.57
C ILE A 3 -7.91 3.28 23.03
N PRO A 4 -8.25 3.40 24.32
CA PRO A 4 -9.57 3.02 24.82
C PRO A 4 -10.66 3.94 24.23
N VAL A 5 -11.76 3.34 23.77
CA VAL A 5 -12.87 4.05 23.10
C VAL A 5 -13.55 5.08 24.01
N ASP A 6 -13.60 4.81 25.32
CA ASP A 6 -14.15 5.70 26.33
C ASP A 6 -13.30 6.97 26.56
N GLN A 7 -12.02 6.93 26.21
CA GLN A 7 -11.10 8.08 26.31
C GLN A 7 -11.13 8.98 25.06
N ILE A 8 -11.82 8.55 24.00
CA ILE A 8 -11.99 9.35 22.79
C ILE A 8 -13.18 10.30 23.00
N THR A 9 -12.87 11.57 23.19
CA THR A 9 -13.85 12.63 23.47
C THR A 9 -14.19 13.44 22.23
N GLN A 10 -15.15 14.36 22.33
CA GLN A 10 -15.47 15.30 21.25
C GLN A 10 -14.34 16.32 20.99
N SER A 11 -13.49 16.56 21.99
CA SER A 11 -12.34 17.45 21.83
C SER A 11 -11.23 16.70 21.09
N PRO A 12 -10.74 17.24 19.95
CA PRO A 12 -9.65 16.64 19.22
C PRO A 12 -8.38 16.52 20.10
N LYS A 13 -7.77 15.36 20.07
CA LYS A 13 -6.47 15.09 20.71
C LYS A 13 -5.45 14.83 19.64
N GLU A 14 -4.33 15.55 19.71
CA GLU A 14 -3.17 15.35 18.86
C GLU A 14 -2.10 14.55 19.61
N ILE A 15 -1.53 13.57 18.94
CA ILE A 15 -0.44 12.75 19.45
C ILE A 15 0.60 12.51 18.35
N MET A 16 1.84 12.34 18.76
CA MET A 16 2.87 11.74 17.92
C MET A 16 2.88 10.23 18.17
N PHE A 17 3.01 9.46 17.12
CA PHE A 17 3.15 8.01 17.24
C PHE A 17 4.47 7.54 16.64
N SER A 18 4.93 6.41 17.16
CA SER A 18 6.09 5.67 16.66
C SER A 18 5.70 4.20 16.67
N GLU A 19 5.29 3.69 15.52
CA GLU A 19 4.81 2.31 15.40
C GLU A 19 5.82 1.41 14.71
N LYS A 20 5.93 0.19 15.21
CA LYS A 20 6.75 -0.83 14.59
C LYS A 20 6.03 -1.39 13.38
N ILE A 21 6.68 -1.33 12.23
CA ILE A 21 6.15 -1.86 10.97
C ILE A 21 7.05 -2.94 10.36
N GLU A 22 8.07 -3.38 11.11
CA GLU A 22 8.97 -4.44 10.66
C GLU A 22 8.27 -5.78 10.35
N ASP A 23 7.13 -6.04 11.00
CA ASP A 23 6.33 -7.24 10.78
C ASP A 23 5.79 -7.33 9.35
N LEU A 24 5.61 -6.19 8.66
CA LEU A 24 5.27 -6.15 7.24
C LEU A 24 6.36 -6.82 6.37
N ASN A 25 7.63 -6.75 6.78
CA ASN A 25 8.71 -7.44 6.07
C ASN A 25 8.56 -8.96 6.11
N SER A 26 8.00 -9.51 7.18
CA SER A 26 7.76 -10.96 7.29
C SER A 26 6.61 -11.41 6.40
N PHE A 27 5.59 -10.56 6.21
CA PHE A 27 4.49 -10.81 5.29
C PHE A 27 4.99 -10.94 3.85
N PHE A 28 5.89 -10.04 3.42
CA PHE A 28 6.50 -10.08 2.09
C PHE A 28 7.68 -11.06 1.96
N ALA A 29 8.22 -11.59 3.08
CA ALA A 29 9.39 -12.47 3.05
C ALA A 29 9.13 -13.83 2.36
N ASN A 30 7.87 -14.29 2.34
CA ASN A 30 7.46 -15.55 1.71
C ASN A 30 7.18 -15.41 0.22
N GLU A 31 7.10 -14.18 -0.30
CA GLU A 31 6.95 -13.92 -1.72
C GLU A 31 8.27 -14.18 -2.44
N LYS A 32 8.21 -14.82 -3.62
CA LYS A 32 9.37 -15.12 -4.46
C LYS A 32 10.14 -13.86 -4.89
N TYR A 33 9.47 -12.71 -4.84
CA TYR A 33 10.00 -11.39 -5.13
C TYR A 33 9.61 -10.45 -3.99
N ARG A 34 10.62 -9.90 -3.30
CA ARG A 34 10.42 -8.84 -2.32
C ARG A 34 10.29 -7.52 -3.06
N ASP A 35 9.06 -7.08 -3.28
CA ASP A 35 8.82 -5.82 -3.97
C ASP A 35 9.15 -4.62 -3.09
N PHE A 36 9.00 -4.75 -1.75
CA PHE A 36 9.23 -3.68 -0.79
C PHE A 36 9.97 -4.17 0.46
N HIS A 37 10.70 -3.24 1.07
CA HIS A 37 11.31 -3.41 2.39
C HIS A 37 10.99 -2.18 3.25
N PHE A 38 10.47 -2.44 4.46
CA PHE A 38 9.97 -1.43 5.37
C PHE A 38 11.00 -1.12 6.46
N PRO A 39 11.09 0.15 6.90
CA PRO A 39 11.89 0.50 8.06
C PRO A 39 11.32 -0.19 9.32
N PRO A 40 12.14 -0.39 10.37
CA PRO A 40 11.66 -1.04 11.60
C PRO A 40 10.58 -0.25 12.31
N VAL A 41 10.65 1.07 12.22
CA VAL A 41 9.74 2.00 12.90
C VAL A 41 9.30 3.08 11.93
N LEU A 42 8.04 3.49 12.07
CA LEU A 42 7.44 4.60 11.34
C LEU A 42 6.94 5.64 12.33
N ASP A 43 7.39 6.87 12.14
CA ASP A 43 6.95 8.01 12.93
C ASP A 43 5.88 8.81 12.20
N GLY A 44 4.94 9.37 12.96
CA GLY A 44 3.88 10.19 12.41
C GLY A 44 3.11 10.98 13.45
N SER A 45 2.13 11.74 12.98
CA SER A 45 1.18 12.47 13.83
C SER A 45 -0.22 11.95 13.61
N LEU A 46 -1.05 12.01 14.66
CA LEU A 46 -2.42 11.57 14.63
C LEU A 46 -3.28 12.50 15.47
N VAL A 47 -4.35 12.99 14.88
CA VAL A 47 -5.45 13.67 15.57
C VAL A 47 -6.63 12.72 15.61
N TYR A 48 -7.23 12.54 16.77
CA TYR A 48 -8.43 11.73 16.93
C TYR A 48 -9.47 12.38 17.81
N TYR A 49 -10.73 12.15 17.49
CA TYR A 49 -11.88 12.66 18.23
C TYR A 49 -13.13 11.83 17.91
N ARG A 50 -14.19 12.08 18.69
CA ARG A 50 -15.51 11.45 18.50
C ARG A 50 -16.54 12.49 18.05
N SER A 51 -17.39 12.11 17.10
CA SER A 51 -18.59 12.86 16.74
C SER A 51 -19.77 11.89 16.67
N GLY A 52 -20.70 12.03 17.61
CA GLY A 52 -21.79 11.07 17.76
C GLY A 52 -21.28 9.66 18.13
N GLN A 53 -21.56 8.69 17.27
CA GLN A 53 -21.07 7.30 17.41
C GLN A 53 -19.79 7.04 16.59
N GLU A 54 -19.39 7.98 15.76
CA GLU A 54 -18.26 7.85 14.86
C GLU A 54 -16.97 8.30 15.53
N LEU A 55 -15.90 7.58 15.28
CA LEU A 55 -14.54 7.91 15.71
C LEU A 55 -13.73 8.33 14.51
N PHE A 56 -13.16 9.51 14.56
CA PHE A 56 -12.37 10.10 13.49
C PHE A 56 -10.88 10.02 13.86
N PHE A 57 -10.08 9.54 12.90
CA PHE A 57 -8.62 9.46 13.00
C PHE A 57 -8.03 10.12 11.75
N GLN A 58 -7.34 11.23 11.94
CA GLN A 58 -6.69 11.98 10.87
C GLN A 58 -5.21 12.03 11.18
N GLY A 59 -4.40 11.53 10.28
CA GLY A 59 -2.98 11.44 10.55
C GLY A 59 -2.11 11.65 9.32
N SER A 60 -0.82 11.72 9.59
CA SER A 60 0.19 11.71 8.55
C SER A 60 1.43 10.95 9.03
N PHE A 61 2.10 10.34 8.09
CA PHE A 61 3.40 9.73 8.33
C PHE A 61 4.32 9.97 7.14
N GLY A 62 5.61 9.89 7.41
CA GLY A 62 6.63 9.94 6.38
C GLY A 62 7.78 9.00 6.71
N GLY A 63 8.41 8.48 5.68
CA GLY A 63 9.54 7.58 5.86
C GLY A 63 10.21 7.21 4.56
N ARG A 64 11.42 6.64 4.69
CA ARG A 64 12.18 6.13 3.56
C ARG A 64 12.01 4.63 3.46
N PHE A 65 11.56 4.18 2.31
CA PHE A 65 11.29 2.78 1.99
C PHE A 65 12.26 2.31 0.90
N GLU A 66 12.44 1.01 0.82
CA GLU A 66 13.18 0.40 -0.26
C GLU A 66 12.22 -0.42 -1.12
N GLY A 67 12.45 -0.41 -2.42
CA GLY A 67 11.64 -1.16 -3.38
C GLY A 67 12.47 -1.79 -4.47
N CYS A 68 11.90 -2.81 -5.11
CA CYS A 68 12.44 -3.43 -6.31
C CYS A 68 11.73 -2.87 -7.55
N CYS A 69 12.50 -2.35 -8.50
CA CYS A 69 11.94 -1.79 -9.72
C CYS A 69 11.27 -2.87 -10.58
N SER A 70 9.98 -2.71 -10.90
CA SER A 70 9.21 -3.67 -11.70
C SER A 70 9.67 -3.79 -13.17
N ARG A 71 10.58 -2.90 -13.63
CA ARG A 71 11.13 -2.97 -15.00
C ARG A 71 12.54 -3.54 -15.05
N CYS A 72 13.44 -3.10 -14.18
CA CYS A 72 14.86 -3.50 -14.26
C CYS A 72 15.32 -4.34 -13.08
N LEU A 73 14.44 -4.63 -12.12
CA LEU A 73 14.68 -5.43 -10.92
C LEU A 73 15.79 -4.88 -10.00
N ALA A 74 16.20 -3.64 -10.20
CA ALA A 74 17.16 -2.99 -9.33
C ALA A 74 16.47 -2.50 -8.05
N ASN A 75 17.13 -2.68 -6.91
CA ASN A 75 16.67 -2.09 -5.66
C ASN A 75 16.90 -0.58 -5.70
N TYR A 76 15.95 0.16 -5.12
CA TYR A 76 16.03 1.61 -5.00
C TYR A 76 15.30 2.07 -3.74
N SER A 77 15.68 3.23 -3.23
CA SER A 77 14.99 3.86 -2.10
C SER A 77 14.08 4.98 -2.61
N PHE A 78 12.95 5.17 -1.94
CA PHE A 78 12.01 6.24 -2.21
C PHE A 78 11.41 6.75 -0.92
N ASP A 79 11.03 8.02 -0.92
CA ASP A 79 10.39 8.65 0.22
C ASP A 79 8.87 8.55 0.06
N VAL A 80 8.19 8.20 1.15
CA VAL A 80 6.74 8.15 1.24
C VAL A 80 6.29 9.20 2.23
N GLU A 81 5.42 10.10 1.80
CA GLU A 81 4.67 11.02 2.65
C GLU A 81 3.19 10.78 2.40
N LYS A 82 2.44 10.49 3.43
CA LYS A 82 1.01 10.16 3.33
C LYS A 82 0.23 10.80 4.45
N SER A 83 -0.86 11.48 4.08
CA SER A 83 -1.93 11.84 4.99
C SER A 83 -3.10 10.90 4.79
N PHE A 84 -3.82 10.60 5.87
CA PHE A 84 -4.94 9.68 5.85
C PHE A 84 -6.05 10.13 6.78
N ASP A 85 -7.28 9.74 6.44
CA ASP A 85 -8.49 9.93 7.23
C ASP A 85 -9.19 8.57 7.37
N ILE A 86 -9.47 8.17 8.61
CA ILE A 86 -10.17 6.92 8.92
C ILE A 86 -11.37 7.26 9.78
N VAL A 87 -12.53 6.72 9.42
CA VAL A 87 -13.76 6.81 10.22
C VAL A 87 -14.13 5.41 10.68
N LEU A 88 -14.16 5.22 12.00
CA LEU A 88 -14.58 3.98 12.62
C LEU A 88 -15.99 4.13 13.21
N VAL A 89 -16.86 3.18 12.89
CA VAL A 89 -18.21 3.10 13.47
C VAL A 89 -18.37 1.80 14.27
N PRO A 90 -19.19 1.78 15.33
CA PRO A 90 -19.48 0.53 16.04
C PRO A 90 -20.05 -0.50 15.08
N ASP A 91 -19.56 -1.73 15.16
CA ASP A 91 -20.10 -2.83 14.35
C ASP A 91 -21.58 -3.03 14.75
N PRO A 92 -22.55 -2.81 13.84
CA PRO A 92 -23.91 -3.16 14.10
C PRO A 92 -23.97 -4.68 14.31
N ALA A 93 -24.41 -5.15 15.47
CA ALA A 93 -24.60 -6.57 15.76
C ALA A 93 -25.54 -7.18 14.70
N ARG A 94 -24.98 -7.63 13.59
CA ARG A 94 -25.74 -8.28 12.50
C ARG A 94 -25.89 -9.75 12.84
N PRO A 95 -27.08 -10.25 13.13
CA PRO A 95 -27.29 -11.65 13.50
C PRO A 95 -27.01 -12.65 12.36
N GLU A 96 -26.96 -12.21 11.13
CA GLU A 96 -26.60 -13.02 9.95
C GLU A 96 -25.98 -12.13 8.85
N ARG A 97 -24.91 -12.61 8.22
CA ARG A 97 -24.33 -11.97 7.03
C ARG A 97 -25.31 -12.13 5.85
N LYS A 98 -26.27 -11.24 5.75
CA LYS A 98 -26.98 -11.05 4.48
C LYS A 98 -26.04 -10.30 3.55
N VAL A 99 -25.96 -10.78 2.31
CA VAL A 99 -25.31 -10.04 1.22
C VAL A 99 -26.18 -8.80 0.99
N GLU A 100 -25.66 -7.65 1.39
CA GLU A 100 -26.34 -6.37 1.30
C GLU A 100 -25.48 -5.44 0.44
N GLU A 101 -26.11 -4.74 -0.49
CA GLU A 101 -25.41 -3.74 -1.30
C GLU A 101 -25.05 -2.53 -0.41
N LEU A 102 -23.76 -2.22 -0.30
CA LEU A 102 -23.27 -1.06 0.45
C LEU A 102 -23.63 0.23 -0.30
N ARG A 103 -24.11 1.22 0.43
CA ARG A 103 -24.30 2.57 -0.12
C ARG A 103 -22.94 3.24 -0.29
N ARG A 104 -22.86 4.21 -1.19
CA ARG A 104 -21.62 4.96 -1.45
C ARG A 104 -21.01 5.59 -0.19
N GLU A 105 -21.84 6.02 0.72
CA GLU A 105 -21.47 6.64 2.00
C GLU A 105 -20.85 5.63 2.99
N GLU A 106 -21.19 4.35 2.83
CA GLU A 106 -20.69 3.25 3.68
C GLU A 106 -19.36 2.67 3.23
N LEU A 107 -18.92 3.00 1.99
CA LEU A 107 -17.66 2.49 1.41
C LEU A 107 -16.41 3.02 2.11
N GLY A 108 -16.51 4.16 2.79
CA GLY A 108 -15.40 4.77 3.53
C GLY A 108 -15.40 4.47 5.04
N LEU A 109 -16.35 3.65 5.52
CA LEU A 109 -16.48 3.35 6.93
C LEU A 109 -15.79 2.02 7.26
N SER A 110 -15.03 2.02 8.36
CA SER A 110 -14.49 0.81 8.97
C SER A 110 -15.25 0.52 10.26
N TYR A 111 -15.42 -0.76 10.60
CA TYR A 111 -16.20 -1.17 11.78
C TYR A 111 -15.27 -1.61 12.91
N TYR A 112 -15.63 -1.25 14.14
CA TYR A 112 -14.96 -1.74 15.33
C TYR A 112 -15.93 -2.42 16.28
N SER A 113 -15.49 -3.49 16.96
CA SER A 113 -16.27 -4.25 17.95
C SER A 113 -15.59 -4.31 19.30
N SER A 114 -14.39 -3.77 19.43
CA SER A 114 -13.60 -3.77 20.66
C SER A 114 -13.70 -2.43 21.37
N ASP A 115 -13.63 -2.45 22.69
CA ASP A 115 -13.52 -1.23 23.52
C ASP A 115 -12.14 -0.56 23.45
N ILE A 116 -11.22 -1.15 22.71
CA ILE A 116 -9.86 -0.65 22.50
C ILE A 116 -9.58 -0.61 21.00
N ILE A 117 -9.19 0.56 20.51
CA ILE A 117 -8.71 0.73 19.13
C ILE A 117 -7.20 0.50 19.12
N GLU A 118 -6.77 -0.49 18.34
CA GLU A 118 -5.36 -0.75 18.07
C GLU A 118 -4.92 0.06 16.85
N LEU A 119 -3.91 0.93 17.02
CA LEU A 119 -3.46 1.79 15.94
C LEU A 119 -2.55 1.07 14.95
N ALA A 120 -1.75 0.09 15.40
CA ALA A 120 -0.80 -0.59 14.52
C ALA A 120 -1.45 -1.14 13.25
N PRO A 121 -2.55 -1.94 13.30
CA PRO A 121 -3.20 -2.43 12.09
C PRO A 121 -3.71 -1.32 11.17
N LEU A 122 -4.21 -0.22 11.74
CA LEU A 122 -4.70 0.92 10.96
C LEU A 122 -3.56 1.64 10.24
N ILE A 123 -2.42 1.82 10.91
CA ILE A 123 -1.23 2.44 10.30
C ILE A 123 -0.64 1.52 9.23
N GLU A 124 -0.52 0.22 9.50
CA GLU A 124 -0.03 -0.77 8.55
C GLU A 124 -0.85 -0.78 7.26
N GLU A 125 -2.19 -0.74 7.38
CA GLU A 125 -3.08 -0.61 6.22
C GLU A 125 -2.78 0.65 5.40
N GLN A 126 -2.62 1.80 6.07
CA GLN A 126 -2.33 3.06 5.39
C GLN A 126 -0.93 3.05 4.74
N VAL A 127 0.05 2.39 5.35
CA VAL A 127 1.37 2.17 4.77
C VAL A 127 1.25 1.37 3.48
N LEU A 128 0.52 0.26 3.49
CA LEU A 128 0.30 -0.57 2.30
C LEU A 128 -0.41 0.20 1.18
N LEU A 129 -1.41 1.01 1.52
CA LEU A 129 -2.14 1.86 0.57
C LEU A 129 -1.30 3.03 0.01
N ALA A 130 -0.21 3.40 0.69
CA ALA A 130 0.71 4.44 0.23
C ALA A 130 1.75 3.92 -0.77
N LEU A 131 1.92 2.60 -0.86
CA LEU A 131 2.91 2.01 -1.78
C LEU A 131 2.49 2.19 -3.24
N PRO A 132 3.45 2.45 -4.14
CA PRO A 132 3.16 2.54 -5.56
C PRO A 132 2.77 1.17 -6.12
N THR A 133 1.65 1.09 -6.83
CA THR A 133 1.20 -0.13 -7.52
C THR A 133 2.18 -0.62 -8.58
N ARG A 134 3.03 0.27 -9.08
CA ARG A 134 4.09 -0.02 -10.04
C ARG A 134 5.38 0.66 -9.61
N PRO A 135 6.20 0.03 -8.76
CA PRO A 135 7.44 0.59 -8.29
C PRO A 135 8.45 0.74 -9.44
N LEU A 136 8.98 1.94 -9.63
CA LEU A 136 9.98 2.25 -10.65
C LEU A 136 11.14 2.99 -10.00
N CYS A 137 12.37 2.58 -10.30
CA CYS A 137 13.56 3.28 -9.82
C CYS A 137 13.69 4.71 -10.38
N ARG A 138 13.09 4.95 -11.55
CA ARG A 138 12.94 6.24 -12.23
C ARG A 138 11.87 6.14 -13.31
N GLU A 139 11.24 7.22 -13.66
CA GLU A 139 10.12 7.27 -14.63
C GLU A 139 10.52 6.77 -16.01
N ASP A 140 11.73 7.12 -16.47
CA ASP A 140 12.32 6.77 -17.75
C ASP A 140 13.05 5.43 -17.73
N CYS A 141 12.86 4.59 -16.71
CA CYS A 141 13.52 3.29 -16.60
C CYS A 141 13.30 2.44 -17.86
N ARG A 142 14.38 2.06 -18.54
CA ARG A 142 14.36 1.25 -19.77
C ARG A 142 14.11 -0.24 -19.52
N GLY A 143 14.27 -0.70 -18.28
CA GLY A 143 14.02 -2.07 -17.88
C GLY A 143 15.13 -3.05 -18.29
N LEU A 144 14.76 -4.33 -18.31
CA LEU A 144 15.61 -5.41 -18.80
C LEU A 144 15.33 -5.67 -20.29
N CYS A 145 16.34 -6.08 -21.02
CA CYS A 145 16.17 -6.57 -22.39
C CYS A 145 15.32 -7.86 -22.39
N GLY A 146 14.27 -7.90 -23.20
CA GLY A 146 13.41 -9.08 -23.32
C GLY A 146 14.09 -10.31 -23.95
N GLY A 147 15.25 -10.14 -24.60
CA GLY A 147 15.99 -11.23 -25.22
C GLY A 147 17.10 -11.80 -24.34
N CYS A 148 17.98 -10.94 -23.83
CA CYS A 148 19.16 -11.38 -23.06
C CYS A 148 19.11 -11.04 -21.56
N GLY A 149 18.10 -10.27 -21.08
CA GLY A 149 17.98 -9.91 -19.69
C GLY A 149 18.93 -8.81 -19.20
N VAL A 150 19.75 -8.22 -20.06
CA VAL A 150 20.65 -7.13 -19.66
C VAL A 150 19.87 -5.91 -19.22
N ASN A 151 20.38 -5.18 -18.23
CA ASN A 151 19.75 -3.94 -17.76
C ASN A 151 20.04 -2.79 -18.73
N LEU A 152 19.03 -2.40 -19.49
CA LEU A 152 19.11 -1.37 -20.52
C LEU A 152 19.37 0.06 -19.97
N ASN A 153 19.34 0.22 -18.66
CA ASN A 153 19.72 1.50 -18.03
C ASN A 153 21.24 1.64 -17.87
N ILE A 154 21.96 0.52 -17.91
CA ILE A 154 23.40 0.44 -17.61
C ILE A 154 24.17 0.07 -18.85
N GLU A 155 23.64 -0.86 -19.65
CA GLU A 155 24.35 -1.46 -20.80
C GLU A 155 23.49 -1.38 -22.06
N GLU A 156 24.16 -1.32 -23.20
CA GLU A 156 23.52 -1.45 -24.50
C GLU A 156 23.36 -2.93 -24.89
N CYS A 157 22.23 -3.25 -25.47
CA CYS A 157 21.91 -4.60 -25.89
C CYS A 157 22.14 -4.77 -27.40
N ALA A 158 22.84 -5.81 -27.77
CA ALA A 158 23.05 -6.18 -29.18
C ALA A 158 21.97 -7.13 -29.74
N CYS A 159 20.94 -7.44 -28.99
CA CYS A 159 19.83 -8.29 -29.45
C CYS A 159 19.04 -7.60 -30.56
N ASP A 160 18.66 -8.38 -31.57
CA ASP A 160 17.77 -7.90 -32.62
C ASP A 160 16.36 -7.66 -32.03
N PRO A 161 15.83 -6.42 -32.04
CA PRO A 161 14.48 -6.12 -31.57
C PRO A 161 13.40 -6.84 -32.39
N ALA A 162 13.71 -7.30 -33.59
CA ALA A 162 12.82 -8.08 -34.47
C ALA A 162 12.90 -9.60 -34.22
N ALA A 163 13.83 -10.07 -33.36
CA ALA A 163 13.90 -11.48 -33.00
C ALA A 163 12.58 -11.99 -32.48
N PRO A 164 12.08 -13.13 -32.93
CA PRO A 164 10.75 -13.62 -32.52
C PRO A 164 10.76 -13.93 -31.03
N SER A 165 10.02 -13.12 -30.26
CA SER A 165 9.55 -13.55 -28.95
C SER A 165 8.81 -14.88 -29.12
N ASP A 166 8.72 -15.69 -28.08
CA ASP A 166 8.14 -17.01 -28.02
C ASP A 166 7.16 -17.31 -29.19
N SER A 167 7.49 -18.32 -30.01
CA SER A 167 6.71 -18.69 -31.19
C SER A 167 5.24 -18.99 -30.90
N ARG A 168 4.93 -19.37 -29.64
CA ARG A 168 3.55 -19.60 -29.16
C ARG A 168 2.72 -18.32 -29.13
N LEU A 169 3.36 -17.16 -28.99
CA LEU A 169 2.70 -15.86 -28.97
C LEU A 169 2.63 -15.20 -30.34
N ALA A 170 3.20 -15.82 -31.39
CA ALA A 170 3.23 -15.25 -32.74
C ALA A 170 1.82 -14.98 -33.29
N ILE A 171 0.83 -15.76 -32.90
CA ILE A 171 -0.57 -15.61 -33.32
C ILE A 171 -1.17 -14.25 -32.87
N PHE A 172 -0.71 -13.69 -31.73
CA PHE A 172 -1.21 -12.41 -31.24
C PHE A 172 -0.72 -11.20 -32.04
N ARG A 173 0.32 -11.36 -32.89
CA ARG A 173 0.80 -10.29 -33.78
C ARG A 173 -0.21 -9.94 -34.89
N THR A 174 -1.12 -10.84 -35.18
CA THR A 174 -2.16 -10.65 -36.21
C THR A 174 -3.44 -10.01 -35.67
N LEU A 175 -3.56 -9.84 -34.35
CA LEU A 175 -4.71 -9.22 -33.73
C LEU A 175 -4.73 -7.71 -34.01
N LYS A 176 -5.68 -7.27 -34.81
CA LYS A 176 -6.01 -5.85 -34.99
C LYS A 176 -7.02 -5.47 -33.93
N ILE A 177 -6.61 -4.67 -32.96
CA ILE A 177 -7.50 -4.06 -31.99
C ILE A 177 -8.04 -2.77 -32.62
N ASN A 178 -9.30 -2.80 -33.06
CA ASN A 178 -10.01 -1.57 -33.45
C ASN A 178 -10.31 -0.79 -32.17
N ARG A 179 -9.71 0.40 -32.05
CA ARG A 179 -10.02 1.40 -31.02
C ARG A 179 -11.19 2.25 -31.47
#